data_33f8d30884332b651e9134860e513a01
#
_entry.id   33f8d30884332b651e9134860e513a01
#
_cell.length_a   1.000
_cell.length_b   1.000
_cell.length_c   1.000
_cell.angle_alpha   90.00
_cell.angle_beta   90.00
_cell.angle_gamma   90.00
#
_symmetry.space_group_name_H-M   'P 1'
#
loop_
_entity.id
_entity.type
_entity.pdbx_description
1 polymer ?
#
loop_
_entity_poly.entity_id
_entity_poly.type
_entity_poly.pdbx_seq_one_letter_code
_entity_poly.pdbx_strand_id
1 'polypeptide(L)'
;NFGSGPNGGGNKMQDALPIIRETRPDLQIDGEMQGDVAMMEEMRQQILPDSTLKGSANLLVMPNVEAANISYNLLRVSAADGITVGPILMGMNKPIHIITPISTVRRIVNMVALAAVDAQRNK
;
A
#
# COMPACT_ATOMS: atom_id res chain seq x y z
N ASN A 1 -2.45 -5.80 13.37
CA ASN A 1 -2.56 -6.64 14.57
C ASN A 1 -2.68 -5.81 15.84
N PHE A 2 -3.67 -4.98 16.01
CA PHE A 2 -3.89 -4.16 17.20
C PHE A 2 -3.57 -4.90 18.50
N GLY A 3 -2.30 -4.86 18.95
CA GLY A 3 -1.87 -5.43 20.22
C GLY A 3 -2.07 -6.93 20.40
N SER A 4 -2.42 -7.68 19.37
CA SER A 4 -2.71 -9.11 19.47
C SER A 4 -1.46 -10.01 19.52
N GLY A 5 -0.29 -9.44 19.79
CA GLY A 5 0.93 -10.22 20.01
C GLY A 5 2.11 -9.36 20.44
N PRO A 6 2.84 -9.78 21.47
CA PRO A 6 3.98 -9.02 22.02
C PRO A 6 5.24 -9.04 21.15
N ASN A 7 5.27 -9.72 20.01
CA ASN A 7 6.49 -10.03 19.25
C ASN A 7 6.33 -9.98 17.73
N GLY A 8 5.58 -9.05 17.19
CA GLY A 8 5.43 -8.93 15.74
C GLY A 8 5.84 -7.54 15.23
N GLY A 9 5.89 -7.38 13.93
CA GLY A 9 6.14 -6.10 13.25
C GLY A 9 5.20 -4.94 13.62
N GLY A 10 4.34 -5.13 14.63
CA GLY A 10 3.44 -4.13 15.20
C GLY A 10 4.19 -2.93 15.73
N ASN A 11 5.27 -3.12 16.45
CA ASN A 11 6.04 -2.01 17.01
C ASN A 11 6.54 -1.06 15.92
N LYS A 12 7.04 -1.58 14.80
CA LYS A 12 7.50 -0.74 13.67
C LYS A 12 6.39 0.18 13.14
N MET A 13 5.18 -0.32 12.99
CA MET A 13 4.06 0.45 12.46
C MET A 13 3.52 1.43 13.52
N GLN A 14 3.49 1.02 14.78
CA GLN A 14 3.13 1.88 15.91
C GLN A 14 4.12 3.03 16.09
N ASP A 15 5.41 2.76 15.95
CA ASP A 15 6.46 3.78 16.07
C ASP A 15 6.46 4.75 14.87
N ALA A 16 6.13 4.26 13.67
CA ALA A 16 6.09 5.07 12.47
C ALA A 16 4.91 6.06 12.44
N LEU A 17 3.77 5.71 13.00
CA LEU A 17 2.56 6.53 12.94
C LEU A 17 2.72 7.93 13.56
N PRO A 18 3.24 8.09 14.79
CA PRO A 18 3.46 9.42 15.38
C PRO A 18 4.46 10.26 14.59
N ILE A 19 5.51 9.64 14.04
CA ILE A 19 6.50 10.34 13.20
C ILE A 19 5.85 10.91 11.94
N ILE A 20 4.97 10.14 11.30
CA ILE A 20 4.26 10.61 10.09
C ILE A 20 3.26 11.71 10.45
N ARG A 21 2.53 11.57 11.55
CA ARG A 21 1.58 12.60 12.01
C ARG A 21 2.27 13.92 12.32
N GLU A 22 3.49 13.89 12.84
CA GLU A 22 4.29 15.08 13.10
C GLU A 22 4.84 15.70 11.81
N THR A 23 5.40 14.88 10.92
CA THR A 23 6.09 15.36 9.70
C THR A 23 5.14 15.65 8.55
N ARG A 24 3.99 15.00 8.50
CA ARG A 24 2.96 15.14 7.46
C ARG A 24 1.54 15.18 8.04
N PRO A 25 1.21 16.25 8.79
CA PRO A 25 -0.11 16.41 9.41
C PRO A 25 -1.25 16.58 8.40
N ASP A 26 -0.93 16.81 7.13
CA ASP A 26 -1.86 16.88 6.01
C ASP A 26 -2.41 15.50 5.58
N LEU A 27 -1.75 14.40 5.97
CA LEU A 27 -2.17 13.06 5.58
C LEU A 27 -3.21 12.49 6.55
N GLN A 28 -4.29 11.94 5.98
CA GLN A 28 -5.18 11.05 6.72
C GLN A 28 -4.50 9.69 6.88
N ILE A 29 -3.96 9.44 8.05
CA ILE A 29 -3.26 8.18 8.34
C ILE A 29 -3.69 7.64 9.69
N ASP A 30 -3.88 6.34 9.74
CA ASP A 30 -4.19 5.63 10.97
C ASP A 30 -3.64 4.19 10.95
N GLY A 31 -3.57 3.53 12.08
CA GLY A 31 -3.06 2.17 12.28
C GLY A 31 -2.32 2.06 13.61
N GLU A 32 -1.78 0.90 13.89
CA GLU A 32 -1.85 -0.30 13.04
C GLU A 32 -3.26 -0.92 13.10
N MET A 33 -3.68 -1.55 12.03
CA MET A 33 -4.97 -2.24 11.98
C MET A 33 -4.93 -3.42 10.98
N GLN A 34 -5.90 -4.30 11.11
CA GLN A 34 -6.08 -5.39 10.14
C GLN A 34 -6.50 -4.82 8.77
N GLY A 35 -6.17 -5.55 7.70
CA GLY A 35 -6.42 -5.07 6.35
C GLY A 35 -7.91 -4.89 6.01
N ASP A 36 -8.77 -5.76 6.50
CA ASP A 36 -10.23 -5.65 6.38
C ASP A 36 -10.78 -4.45 7.14
N VAL A 37 -10.30 -4.21 8.36
CA VAL A 37 -10.64 -3.03 9.17
C VAL A 37 -10.21 -1.74 8.47
N ALA A 38 -9.06 -1.73 7.79
CA ALA A 38 -8.61 -0.58 7.01
C ALA A 38 -9.51 -0.30 5.80
N MET A 39 -9.98 -1.35 5.15
CA MET A 39 -10.77 -1.24 3.92
C MET A 39 -12.27 -1.03 4.17
N MET A 40 -12.80 -1.47 5.31
CA MET A 40 -14.23 -1.42 5.64
C MET A 40 -14.50 -0.42 6.76
N GLU A 41 -15.02 0.75 6.42
CA GLU A 41 -15.28 1.83 7.37
C GLU A 41 -16.25 1.42 8.49
N GLU A 42 -17.33 0.71 8.15
CA GLU A 42 -18.31 0.26 9.14
C GLU A 42 -17.69 -0.68 10.17
N MET A 43 -16.87 -1.63 9.72
CA MET A 43 -16.13 -2.54 10.60
C MET A 43 -15.13 -1.76 11.47
N ARG A 44 -14.45 -0.80 10.88
CA ARG A 44 -13.47 0.05 11.60
C ARG A 44 -14.15 0.86 12.70
N GLN A 45 -15.29 1.45 12.43
CA GLN A 45 -16.06 2.20 13.43
C GLN A 45 -16.51 1.33 14.61
N GLN A 46 -16.79 0.06 14.38
CA GLN A 46 -17.18 -0.89 15.44
C GLN A 46 -15.98 -1.33 16.28
N ILE A 47 -14.83 -1.59 15.64
CA ILE A 47 -13.64 -2.15 16.30
C ILE A 47 -12.77 -1.05 16.88
N LEU A 48 -12.71 0.09 16.21
CA LEU A 48 -11.85 1.22 16.50
C LEU A 48 -12.63 2.54 16.42
N PRO A 49 -13.53 2.80 17.37
CA PRO A 49 -14.39 3.98 17.33
C PRO A 49 -13.61 5.30 17.34
N ASP A 50 -12.38 5.30 17.87
CA ASP A 50 -11.50 6.47 17.93
C ASP A 50 -10.64 6.66 16.65
N SER A 51 -10.82 5.83 15.64
CA SER A 51 -10.09 5.95 14.37
C SER A 51 -10.41 7.28 13.67
N THR A 52 -9.37 7.97 13.24
CA THR A 52 -9.48 9.25 12.52
C THR A 52 -9.63 9.07 11.01
N LEU A 53 -9.43 7.86 10.49
CA LEU A 53 -9.53 7.55 9.08
C LEU A 53 -11.00 7.54 8.63
N LYS A 54 -11.29 8.24 7.52
CA LYS A 54 -12.63 8.31 6.93
C LYS A 54 -12.67 7.53 5.61
N GLY A 55 -13.76 6.81 5.39
CA GLY A 55 -13.91 5.97 4.20
C GLY A 55 -12.98 4.75 4.19
N SER A 56 -12.85 4.10 3.06
CA SER A 56 -11.88 3.03 2.83
C SER A 56 -10.46 3.59 2.73
N ALA A 57 -9.48 2.87 3.28
CA ALA A 57 -8.08 3.18 3.02
C ALA A 57 -7.77 3.02 1.53
N ASN A 58 -7.13 4.00 0.94
CA ASN A 58 -6.69 3.98 -0.45
C ASN A 58 -5.20 3.65 -0.60
N LEU A 59 -4.49 3.56 0.51
CA LEU A 59 -3.10 3.11 0.60
C LEU A 59 -2.94 2.21 1.82
N LEU A 60 -2.38 1.03 1.61
CA LEU A 60 -2.03 0.09 2.67
C LEU A 60 -0.51 -0.04 2.75
N VAL A 61 0.05 0.32 3.90
CA VAL A 61 1.48 0.14 4.19
C VAL A 61 1.67 -1.16 4.94
N MET A 62 2.38 -2.10 4.33
CA MET A 62 2.65 -3.42 4.91
C MET A 62 3.90 -3.38 5.81
N PRO A 63 3.95 -4.19 6.88
CA PRO A 63 5.06 -4.18 7.82
C PRO A 63 6.39 -4.67 7.24
N ASN A 64 6.33 -5.48 6.19
CA ASN A 64 7.50 -6.04 5.50
C ASN A 64 7.15 -6.45 4.07
N VAL A 65 8.17 -6.80 3.30
CA VAL A 65 8.04 -7.17 1.88
C VAL A 65 7.28 -8.49 1.69
N GLU A 66 7.38 -9.43 2.61
CA GLU A 66 6.69 -10.71 2.55
C GLU A 66 5.17 -10.51 2.65
N ALA A 67 4.73 -9.73 3.63
CA ALA A 67 3.31 -9.38 3.78
C ALA A 67 2.79 -8.61 2.56
N ALA A 68 3.57 -7.66 2.04
CA ALA A 68 3.21 -6.91 0.84
C ALA A 68 3.09 -7.82 -0.38
N ASN A 69 4.02 -8.73 -0.57
CA ASN A 69 4.05 -9.65 -1.70
C ASN A 69 2.89 -10.64 -1.69
N ILE A 70 2.59 -11.24 -0.53
CA ILE A 70 1.44 -12.14 -0.37
C ILE A 70 0.14 -11.39 -0.65
N SER A 71 -0.06 -10.22 -0.04
CA SER A 71 -1.27 -9.42 -0.22
C SER A 71 -1.44 -8.99 -1.68
N TYR A 72 -0.39 -8.51 -2.33
CA TYR A 72 -0.41 -8.13 -3.73
C TYR A 72 -0.82 -9.30 -4.64
N ASN A 73 -0.23 -10.48 -4.44
CA ASN A 73 -0.52 -11.64 -5.28
C ASN A 73 -1.97 -12.13 -5.08
N LEU A 74 -2.48 -12.14 -3.85
CA LEU A 74 -3.86 -12.51 -3.56
C LEU A 74 -4.86 -11.51 -4.16
N LEU A 75 -4.63 -10.22 -3.98
CA LEU A 75 -5.48 -9.17 -4.56
C LEU A 75 -5.48 -9.23 -6.09
N ARG A 76 -4.34 -9.49 -6.71
CA ARG A 76 -4.22 -9.61 -8.16
C ARG A 76 -5.07 -10.74 -8.74
N VAL A 77 -5.17 -11.87 -8.03
CA VAL A 77 -5.97 -13.01 -8.47
C VAL A 77 -7.45 -12.80 -8.18
N SER A 78 -7.76 -12.18 -7.04
CA SER A 78 -9.16 -11.95 -6.61
C SER A 78 -9.85 -10.84 -7.41
N ALA A 79 -9.12 -9.88 -7.93
CA ALA A 79 -9.62 -8.81 -8.79
C ALA A 79 -9.75 -9.32 -10.25
N ALA A 80 -10.74 -10.15 -10.51
CA ALA A 80 -10.92 -10.96 -11.73
C ALA A 80 -10.66 -10.22 -13.08
N ASP A 81 -11.04 -8.94 -13.18
CA ASP A 81 -10.76 -8.07 -14.34
C ASP A 81 -10.04 -6.75 -13.92
N GLY A 82 -9.58 -6.68 -12.70
CA GLY A 82 -8.90 -5.51 -12.15
C GLY A 82 -7.59 -5.21 -12.88
N ILE A 83 -7.41 -3.96 -13.24
CA ILE A 83 -6.16 -3.47 -13.79
C ILE A 83 -5.17 -3.32 -12.64
N THR A 84 -4.24 -4.24 -12.53
CA THR A 84 -3.10 -4.08 -11.65
C THR A 84 -1.94 -3.44 -12.40
N VAL A 85 -1.49 -2.29 -11.93
CA VAL A 85 -0.26 -1.64 -12.38
C VAL A 85 0.79 -1.88 -11.30
N GLY A 86 1.96 -2.31 -11.71
CA GLY A 86 3.06 -2.58 -10.76
C GLY A 86 3.57 -4.03 -10.85
N PRO A 87 4.57 -4.39 -10.00
CA PRO A 87 5.19 -3.52 -8.99
C PRO A 87 5.91 -2.32 -9.58
N ILE A 88 5.83 -1.20 -8.87
CA ILE A 88 6.48 0.06 -9.23
C ILE A 88 7.70 0.23 -8.33
N LEU A 89 8.88 0.38 -8.91
CA LEU A 89 10.09 0.71 -8.17
C LEU A 89 10.13 2.21 -7.92
N MET A 90 10.17 2.61 -6.66
CA MET A 90 10.20 4.01 -6.25
C MET A 90 11.57 4.39 -5.69
N GLY A 91 11.86 5.69 -5.63
CA GLY A 91 13.09 6.24 -5.04
C GLY A 91 14.31 6.24 -5.97
N MET A 92 14.14 5.89 -7.23
CA MET A 92 15.20 5.96 -8.23
C MET A 92 15.27 7.36 -8.84
N ASN A 93 16.48 7.80 -9.20
CA ASN A 93 16.71 9.11 -9.82
C ASN A 93 16.12 9.21 -11.25
N LYS A 94 15.90 8.09 -11.89
CA LYS A 94 15.20 7.95 -13.18
C LYS A 94 14.21 6.81 -13.09
N PRO A 95 13.07 6.86 -13.79
CA PRO A 95 12.09 5.78 -13.74
C PRO A 95 12.68 4.48 -14.29
N ILE A 96 12.66 3.46 -13.43
CA ILE A 96 13.10 2.10 -13.75
C ILE A 96 12.07 1.14 -13.19
N HIS A 97 11.56 0.24 -14.02
CA HIS A 97 10.60 -0.77 -13.60
C HIS A 97 11.04 -2.17 -14.02
N ILE A 98 10.75 -3.15 -13.17
CA ILE A 98 11.11 -4.54 -13.38
C ILE A 98 9.91 -5.29 -13.96
N ILE A 99 10.12 -5.96 -15.08
CA ILE A 99 9.14 -6.81 -15.75
C ILE A 99 9.67 -8.24 -15.76
N THR A 100 8.80 -9.21 -15.48
CA THR A 100 9.14 -10.63 -15.51
C THR A 100 8.78 -11.25 -16.87
N PRO A 101 9.42 -12.36 -17.28
CA PRO A 101 9.13 -13.04 -18.55
C PRO A 101 7.67 -13.48 -18.71
N ILE A 102 6.94 -13.67 -17.60
CA ILE A 102 5.51 -14.04 -17.60
C ILE A 102 4.56 -12.84 -17.65
N SER A 103 5.09 -11.63 -17.82
CA SER A 103 4.27 -10.41 -17.89
C SER A 103 3.42 -10.39 -19.15
N THR A 104 2.14 -10.02 -19.00
CA THR A 104 1.25 -9.84 -20.13
C THR A 104 1.62 -8.60 -20.94
N VAL A 105 1.27 -8.60 -22.23
CA VAL A 105 1.46 -7.43 -23.12
C VAL A 105 0.84 -6.17 -22.51
N ARG A 106 -0.38 -6.27 -21.96
CA ARG A 106 -1.07 -5.16 -21.29
C ARG A 106 -0.25 -4.60 -20.15
N ARG A 107 0.39 -5.46 -19.33
CA ARG A 107 1.25 -5.03 -18.22
C ARG A 107 2.48 -4.30 -18.73
N ILE A 108 3.12 -4.82 -19.80
CA ILE A 108 4.28 -4.19 -20.41
C ILE A 108 3.94 -2.77 -20.89
N VAL A 109 2.84 -2.64 -21.65
CA VAL A 109 2.36 -1.34 -22.16
C VAL A 109 2.08 -0.36 -21.01
N ASN A 110 1.37 -0.79 -19.96
CA ASN A 110 1.07 0.07 -18.82
C ASN A 110 2.33 0.54 -18.08
N MET A 111 3.32 -0.34 -17.91
CA MET A 111 4.57 0.01 -17.23
C MET A 111 5.44 0.95 -18.07
N VAL A 112 5.45 0.79 -19.40
CA VAL A 112 6.13 1.70 -20.32
C VAL A 112 5.48 3.09 -20.29
N ALA A 113 4.15 3.16 -20.34
CA ALA A 113 3.41 4.41 -20.24
C ALA A 113 3.69 5.14 -18.93
N LEU A 114 3.70 4.41 -17.80
CA LEU A 114 4.03 4.96 -16.48
C LEU A 114 5.45 5.54 -16.47
N ALA A 115 6.43 4.78 -16.93
CA ALA A 115 7.83 5.23 -16.99
C ALA A 115 7.99 6.47 -17.88
N ALA A 116 7.28 6.54 -19.00
CA ALA A 116 7.31 7.70 -19.88
C ALA A 116 6.74 8.96 -19.22
N VAL A 117 5.63 8.84 -18.51
CA VAL A 117 5.02 9.95 -17.75
C VAL A 117 5.95 10.43 -16.63
N ASP A 118 6.51 9.51 -15.86
CA ASP A 118 7.43 9.84 -14.77
C ASP A 118 8.69 10.53 -15.30
N ALA A 119 9.22 10.09 -16.44
CA ALA A 119 10.39 10.73 -17.06
C ALA A 119 10.12 12.17 -17.53
N GLN A 120 8.86 12.49 -17.85
CA GLN A 120 8.47 13.86 -18.25
C GLN A 120 8.25 14.78 -17.04
N ARG A 121 7.79 14.23 -15.91
CA ARG A 121 7.54 15.00 -14.68
C ARG A 121 8.80 15.41 -13.94
N ASN A 122 9.90 14.68 -14.14
CA ASN A 122 11.18 14.88 -13.47
C ASN A 122 12.20 15.63 -14.36
N LYS A 123 11.71 16.40 -15.32
CA LYS A 123 12.46 17.44 -16.03
C LYS A 123 12.19 18.78 -15.32
#